data_3be0e3e2373ffda0779d2edcad73b3c0
#
_entry.id   3be0e3e2373ffda0779d2edcad73b3c0
#
_cell.length_a   1.000
_cell.length_b   1.000
_cell.length_c   1.000
_cell.angle_alpha   90.00
_cell.angle_beta   90.00
_cell.angle_gamma   90.00
#
_symmetry.space_group_name_H-M   'P 1'
#
loop_
_entity.id
_entity.type
_entity.pdbx_description
1 polymer ?
#
loop_
_entity_poly.entity_id
_entity_poly.type
_entity_poly.pdbx_seq_one_letter_code
_entity_poly.pdbx_strand_id
1 'polypeptide(L)'
;MSKKLFTLCCFILFAQPLYAQELKVVQIYEQEELLAWIKQNTHLNRVVEDKCQLVEDIEARADIVKIPAYQFLWGDMLAWGVCVDKNAELGLYYIEQAAHQGLPEGLEQLGRYYAKGILVQQDNTRAINYLREASSMGSIKARVQFAEYLANGMGSPLDFEDAYHWLHNSVIADKNLHARAQKALKLLAKKMPTRIVEKAKRPLD
;
A
#
# COMPACT_ATOMS: atom_id res chain seq x y z
N MET A 1 -22.37 64.39 -57.74
CA MET A 1 -21.46 64.48 -56.57
C MET A 1 -21.84 63.39 -55.60
N SER A 2 -21.13 62.26 -55.66
CA SER A 2 -21.41 61.11 -54.80
C SER A 2 -20.27 60.95 -53.82
N LYS A 3 -20.57 61.08 -52.49
CA LYS A 3 -19.62 60.89 -51.41
C LYS A 3 -19.63 59.42 -51.04
N LYS A 4 -18.53 58.70 -51.31
CA LYS A 4 -18.30 57.33 -50.84
C LYS A 4 -17.82 57.37 -49.37
N LEU A 5 -18.65 56.85 -48.48
CA LEU A 5 -18.34 56.68 -47.08
C LEU A 5 -17.51 55.37 -46.91
N PHE A 6 -16.26 55.50 -46.47
CA PHE A 6 -15.34 54.39 -46.22
C PHE A 6 -15.52 53.98 -44.77
N THR A 7 -16.19 52.83 -44.52
CA THR A 7 -16.36 52.30 -43.19
C THR A 7 -15.10 51.46 -42.82
N LEU A 8 -14.29 52.00 -41.90
CA LEU A 8 -13.11 51.36 -41.34
C LEU A 8 -13.55 50.36 -40.28
N CYS A 9 -13.46 49.07 -40.57
CA CYS A 9 -13.79 47.99 -39.65
C CYS A 9 -12.54 47.70 -38.77
N CYS A 10 -12.55 48.23 -37.52
CA CYS A 10 -11.52 47.90 -36.53
C CYS A 10 -11.72 46.47 -36.02
N PHE A 11 -10.88 45.54 -36.48
CA PHE A 11 -10.73 44.22 -35.87
C PHE A 11 -10.00 44.36 -34.55
N ILE A 12 -10.73 44.30 -33.43
CA ILE A 12 -10.14 44.18 -32.10
C ILE A 12 -9.78 42.72 -31.91
N LEU A 13 -8.49 42.41 -32.06
CA LEU A 13 -7.91 41.11 -31.68
C LEU A 13 -7.91 41.02 -30.15
N PHE A 14 -8.88 40.30 -29.59
CA PHE A 14 -8.82 39.86 -28.19
C PHE A 14 -7.66 38.87 -28.03
N ALA A 15 -6.50 39.35 -27.58
CA ALA A 15 -5.45 38.54 -27.05
C ALA A 15 -5.93 37.92 -25.75
N GLN A 16 -6.33 36.64 -25.79
CA GLN A 16 -6.63 35.90 -24.57
C GLN A 16 -5.32 35.70 -23.83
N PRO A 17 -5.24 35.98 -22.53
CA PRO A 17 -4.05 35.65 -21.77
C PRO A 17 -3.93 34.13 -21.72
N LEU A 18 -2.86 33.57 -22.32
CA LEU A 18 -2.43 32.23 -22.05
C LEU A 18 -2.02 32.21 -20.57
N TYR A 19 -2.88 31.67 -19.72
CA TYR A 19 -2.47 31.26 -18.38
C TYR A 19 -1.51 30.10 -18.55
N ALA A 20 -0.22 30.40 -18.54
CA ALA A 20 0.81 29.39 -18.34
C ALA A 20 0.56 28.83 -16.93
N GLN A 21 0.05 27.62 -16.87
CA GLN A 21 -0.06 26.89 -15.59
C GLN A 21 1.38 26.69 -15.11
N GLU A 22 1.74 27.39 -14.05
CA GLU A 22 3.05 27.28 -13.43
C GLU A 22 3.21 25.83 -12.97
N LEU A 23 4.03 25.06 -13.67
CA LEU A 23 4.35 23.68 -13.32
C LEU A 23 5.16 23.74 -12.03
N LYS A 24 4.52 23.48 -10.90
CA LYS A 24 5.20 23.34 -9.62
C LYS A 24 6.13 22.12 -9.73
N VAL A 25 7.43 22.33 -9.64
CA VAL A 25 8.43 21.26 -9.63
C VAL A 25 8.19 20.40 -8.39
N VAL A 26 7.97 19.11 -8.58
CA VAL A 26 7.81 18.13 -7.50
C VAL A 26 9.17 17.58 -7.17
N GLN A 27 9.51 17.60 -5.87
CA GLN A 27 10.73 16.97 -5.38
C GLN A 27 10.51 15.46 -5.24
N ILE A 28 11.59 14.70 -5.45
CA ILE A 28 11.56 13.25 -5.25
C ILE A 28 11.18 12.93 -3.79
N TYR A 29 10.40 11.90 -3.60
CA TYR A 29 9.89 11.52 -2.28
C TYR A 29 11.01 11.06 -1.36
N GLU A 30 11.03 11.61 -0.16
CA GLU A 30 11.88 11.08 0.90
C GLU A 30 11.37 9.69 1.31
N GLN A 31 12.31 8.78 1.65
CA GLN A 31 11.94 7.39 1.93
C GLN A 31 10.98 7.25 3.11
N GLU A 32 11.15 8.06 4.15
CA GLU A 32 10.27 8.04 5.33
C GLU A 32 8.85 8.49 5.00
N GLU A 33 8.70 9.55 4.19
CA GLU A 33 7.39 10.02 3.72
C GLU A 33 6.71 8.97 2.86
N LEU A 34 7.44 8.38 1.91
CA LEU A 34 6.92 7.32 1.06
C LEU A 34 6.43 6.13 1.86
N LEU A 35 7.20 5.67 2.85
CA LEU A 35 6.79 4.60 3.76
C LEU A 35 5.53 4.97 4.57
N ALA A 36 5.40 6.23 5.00
CA ALA A 36 4.20 6.69 5.69
C ALA A 36 2.96 6.62 4.78
N TRP A 37 3.08 7.05 3.52
CA TRP A 37 1.98 6.96 2.55
C TRP A 37 1.64 5.51 2.18
N ILE A 38 2.62 4.63 2.04
CA ILE A 38 2.41 3.18 1.83
C ILE A 38 1.63 2.59 3.00
N LYS A 39 2.01 2.89 4.23
CA LYS A 39 1.29 2.45 5.44
C LYS A 39 -0.16 2.93 5.48
N GLN A 40 -0.43 4.12 4.95
CA GLN A 40 -1.77 4.70 4.86
C GLN A 40 -2.55 4.30 3.61
N ASN A 41 -1.93 3.60 2.63
CA ASN A 41 -2.46 3.34 1.28
C ASN A 41 -2.79 4.62 0.49
N THR A 42 -2.02 5.67 0.65
CA THR A 42 -2.19 6.96 -0.05
C THR A 42 -1.09 7.22 -1.09
N HIS A 43 -0.09 6.36 -1.18
CA HIS A 43 1.06 6.50 -2.07
C HIS A 43 0.69 6.66 -3.55
N LEU A 44 -0.27 5.89 -4.06
CA LEU A 44 -0.73 6.04 -5.46
C LEU A 44 -1.49 7.35 -5.69
N ASN A 45 -2.29 7.79 -4.71
CA ASN A 45 -2.96 9.08 -4.79
C ASN A 45 -1.94 10.22 -4.87
N ARG A 46 -0.85 10.12 -4.10
CA ARG A 46 0.22 11.12 -4.11
C ARG A 46 0.87 11.24 -5.48
N VAL A 47 1.15 10.14 -6.17
CA VAL A 47 1.71 10.16 -7.53
C VAL A 47 0.76 10.87 -8.51
N VAL A 48 -0.55 10.64 -8.38
CA VAL A 48 -1.57 11.29 -9.21
C VAL A 48 -1.67 12.79 -8.90
N GLU A 49 -1.65 13.18 -7.62
CA GLU A 49 -1.67 14.58 -7.17
C GLU A 49 -0.46 15.35 -7.73
N ASP A 50 0.69 14.71 -7.81
CA ASP A 50 1.92 15.23 -8.39
C ASP A 50 1.93 15.16 -9.94
N LYS A 51 0.78 14.87 -10.55
CA LYS A 51 0.57 14.83 -12.02
C LYS A 51 1.55 13.91 -12.75
N CYS A 52 1.89 12.79 -12.12
CA CYS A 52 2.79 11.78 -12.68
C CYS A 52 4.21 12.30 -13.06
N GLN A 53 4.66 13.41 -12.46
CA GLN A 53 5.93 14.05 -12.85
C GLN A 53 7.17 13.22 -12.51
N LEU A 54 7.08 12.31 -11.53
CA LEU A 54 8.22 11.56 -10.99
C LEU A 54 8.31 10.11 -11.50
N VAL A 55 7.58 9.74 -12.54
CA VAL A 55 7.51 8.35 -13.03
C VAL A 55 8.90 7.78 -13.32
N GLU A 56 9.73 8.50 -14.08
CA GLU A 56 11.08 8.06 -14.45
C GLU A 56 12.01 7.95 -13.22
N ASP A 57 11.91 8.90 -12.29
CA ASP A 57 12.68 8.86 -11.03
C ASP A 57 12.26 7.70 -10.12
N ILE A 58 10.96 7.40 -10.05
CA ILE A 58 10.42 6.27 -9.28
C ILE A 58 10.91 4.96 -9.88
N GLU A 59 10.81 4.79 -11.20
CA GLU A 59 11.31 3.62 -11.91
C GLU A 59 12.81 3.43 -11.67
N ALA A 60 13.62 4.47 -11.87
CA ALA A 60 15.07 4.39 -11.68
C ALA A 60 15.45 3.96 -10.25
N ARG A 61 14.73 4.47 -9.23
CA ARG A 61 14.97 4.08 -7.84
C ARG A 61 14.51 2.65 -7.53
N ALA A 62 13.47 2.18 -8.21
CA ALA A 62 12.99 0.81 -8.07
C ALA A 62 13.88 -0.20 -8.80
N ASP A 63 14.28 0.08 -10.02
CA ASP A 63 14.97 -0.87 -10.90
C ASP A 63 16.50 -0.82 -10.75
N ILE A 64 17.07 0.38 -10.73
CA ILE A 64 18.54 0.57 -10.69
C ILE A 64 19.04 0.58 -9.26
N VAL A 65 18.46 1.44 -8.40
CA VAL A 65 18.91 1.59 -7.01
C VAL A 65 18.34 0.49 -6.12
N LYS A 66 17.20 -0.09 -6.48
CA LYS A 66 16.51 -1.21 -5.81
C LYS A 66 16.07 -0.89 -4.37
N ILE A 67 15.62 0.34 -4.14
CA ILE A 67 15.09 0.75 -2.84
C ILE A 67 13.74 0.10 -2.59
N PRO A 68 13.54 -0.68 -1.49
CA PRO A 68 12.30 -1.46 -1.26
C PRO A 68 11.02 -0.63 -1.30
N ALA A 69 11.00 0.57 -0.70
CA ALA A 69 9.83 1.44 -0.73
C ALA A 69 9.46 1.89 -2.16
N TYR A 70 10.47 2.16 -3.00
CA TYR A 70 10.27 2.51 -4.41
C TYR A 70 9.89 1.31 -5.26
N GLN A 71 10.45 0.14 -4.99
CA GLN A 71 10.01 -1.11 -5.65
C GLN A 71 8.54 -1.40 -5.36
N PHE A 72 8.11 -1.20 -4.12
CA PHE A 72 6.70 -1.34 -3.75
C PHE A 72 5.82 -0.33 -4.49
N LEU A 73 6.20 0.97 -4.49
CA LEU A 73 5.47 2.02 -5.20
C LEU A 73 5.37 1.73 -6.70
N TRP A 74 6.51 1.44 -7.34
CA TRP A 74 6.57 1.13 -8.77
C TRP A 74 5.76 -0.12 -9.12
N GLY A 75 5.86 -1.14 -8.26
CA GLY A 75 5.06 -2.35 -8.38
C GLY A 75 3.56 -2.08 -8.35
N ASP A 76 3.09 -1.25 -7.42
CA ASP A 76 1.68 -0.87 -7.35
C ASP A 76 1.26 0.01 -8.54
N MET A 77 2.10 0.94 -9.00
CA MET A 77 1.83 1.74 -10.19
C MET A 77 1.61 0.85 -11.42
N LEU A 78 2.49 -0.10 -11.64
CA LEU A 78 2.38 -1.08 -12.74
C LEU A 78 1.17 -2.02 -12.57
N ALA A 79 0.97 -2.55 -11.37
CA ALA A 79 -0.10 -3.51 -11.10
C ALA A 79 -1.50 -2.92 -11.35
N TRP A 80 -1.67 -1.63 -11.09
CA TRP A 80 -2.96 -0.94 -11.19
C TRP A 80 -3.06 0.01 -12.38
N GLY A 81 -1.97 0.27 -13.10
CA GLY A 81 -1.94 1.20 -14.23
C GLY A 81 -2.06 2.66 -13.78
N VAL A 82 -1.38 3.02 -12.70
CA VAL A 82 -1.37 4.40 -12.20
C VAL A 82 -0.18 5.15 -12.78
N CYS A 83 -0.44 6.16 -13.59
CA CYS A 83 0.56 6.96 -14.33
C CYS A 83 1.42 6.18 -15.34
N VAL A 84 1.18 4.90 -15.54
CA VAL A 84 1.89 4.00 -16.44
C VAL A 84 0.92 2.99 -17.05
N ASP A 85 1.32 2.32 -18.12
CA ASP A 85 0.53 1.22 -18.67
C ASP A 85 0.48 0.06 -17.68
N LYS A 86 -0.72 -0.51 -17.54
CA LYS A 86 -0.93 -1.60 -16.58
C LYS A 86 -0.16 -2.85 -17.00
N ASN A 87 0.66 -3.34 -16.08
CA ASN A 87 1.36 -4.62 -16.18
C ASN A 87 1.36 -5.31 -14.80
N ALA A 88 0.33 -6.12 -14.55
CA ALA A 88 0.14 -6.75 -13.25
C ALA A 88 1.25 -7.75 -12.90
N GLU A 89 1.79 -8.47 -13.88
CA GLU A 89 2.87 -9.44 -13.67
C GLU A 89 4.16 -8.74 -13.23
N LEU A 90 4.57 -7.71 -13.96
CA LEU A 90 5.74 -6.92 -13.62
C LEU A 90 5.53 -6.16 -12.29
N GLY A 91 4.32 -5.68 -12.05
CA GLY A 91 3.96 -5.04 -10.79
C GLY A 91 4.14 -5.96 -9.59
N LEU A 92 3.65 -7.20 -9.69
CA LEU A 92 3.85 -8.22 -8.65
C LEU A 92 5.32 -8.54 -8.44
N TYR A 93 6.10 -8.66 -9.51
CA TYR A 93 7.55 -8.88 -9.43
C TYR A 93 8.22 -7.82 -8.53
N TYR A 94 7.94 -6.53 -8.74
CA TYR A 94 8.55 -5.48 -7.92
C TYR A 94 8.04 -5.49 -6.47
N ILE A 95 6.77 -5.80 -6.23
CA ILE A 95 6.25 -5.97 -4.86
C ILE A 95 6.94 -7.16 -4.17
N GLU A 96 7.18 -8.26 -4.88
CA GLU A 96 7.94 -9.41 -4.35
C GLU A 96 9.39 -9.04 -4.06
N GLN A 97 10.06 -8.24 -4.91
CA GLN A 97 11.41 -7.77 -4.62
C GLN A 97 11.45 -6.90 -3.34
N ALA A 98 10.48 -6.02 -3.16
CA ALA A 98 10.36 -5.22 -1.94
C ALA A 98 10.14 -6.09 -0.69
N ALA A 99 9.27 -7.10 -0.80
CA ALA A 99 9.00 -8.06 0.26
C ALA A 99 10.24 -8.89 0.62
N HIS A 100 10.97 -9.42 -0.37
CA HIS A 100 12.21 -10.17 -0.16
C HIS A 100 13.33 -9.35 0.50
N GLN A 101 13.31 -8.03 0.33
CA GLN A 101 14.21 -7.12 1.05
C GLN A 101 13.71 -6.76 2.45
N GLY A 102 12.64 -7.39 2.91
CA GLY A 102 12.11 -7.21 4.26
C GLY A 102 11.20 -6.00 4.42
N LEU A 103 10.52 -5.54 3.36
CA LEU A 103 9.48 -4.52 3.51
C LEU A 103 8.19 -5.15 4.03
N PRO A 104 7.75 -4.88 5.28
CA PRO A 104 6.58 -5.53 5.87
C PRO A 104 5.28 -5.22 5.11
N GLU A 105 5.18 -4.05 4.51
CA GLU A 105 4.03 -3.64 3.70
C GLU A 105 3.92 -4.45 2.40
N GLY A 106 5.06 -4.82 1.79
CA GLY A 106 5.10 -5.71 0.64
C GLY A 106 4.63 -7.13 0.98
N LEU A 107 5.11 -7.67 2.09
CA LEU A 107 4.67 -8.97 2.62
C LEU A 107 3.17 -8.96 2.96
N GLU A 108 2.67 -7.91 3.63
CA GLU A 108 1.24 -7.77 3.94
C GLU A 108 0.39 -7.73 2.67
N GLN A 109 0.82 -6.97 1.67
CA GLN A 109 0.09 -6.85 0.42
C GLN A 109 0.03 -8.17 -0.35
N LEU A 110 1.16 -8.89 -0.46
CA LEU A 110 1.19 -10.23 -1.06
C LEU A 110 0.31 -11.21 -0.29
N GLY A 111 0.39 -11.22 1.03
CA GLY A 111 -0.49 -12.02 1.87
C GLY A 111 -1.97 -11.77 1.57
N ARG A 112 -2.37 -10.52 1.44
CA ARG A 112 -3.73 -10.12 1.07
C ARG A 112 -4.10 -10.50 -0.36
N TYR A 113 -3.17 -10.40 -1.30
CA TYR A 113 -3.42 -10.79 -2.69
C TYR A 113 -3.62 -12.29 -2.83
N TYR A 114 -2.75 -13.10 -2.24
CA TYR A 114 -2.91 -14.56 -2.25
C TYR A 114 -4.15 -15.04 -1.48
N ALA A 115 -4.52 -14.38 -0.38
CA ALA A 115 -5.73 -14.74 0.36
C ALA A 115 -7.02 -14.50 -0.42
N LYS A 116 -7.05 -13.49 -1.29
CA LYS A 116 -8.24 -13.06 -2.03
C LYS A 116 -8.23 -13.38 -3.52
N GLY A 117 -7.13 -13.89 -4.05
CA GLY A 117 -6.97 -14.08 -5.49
C GLY A 117 -6.91 -12.76 -6.27
N ILE A 118 -6.30 -11.71 -5.70
CA ILE A 118 -6.13 -10.41 -6.36
C ILE A 118 -4.83 -10.43 -7.15
N LEU A 119 -4.89 -10.23 -8.45
CA LEU A 119 -3.76 -10.28 -9.40
C LEU A 119 -3.01 -11.63 -9.45
N VAL A 120 -3.31 -12.55 -8.56
CA VAL A 120 -2.72 -13.89 -8.45
C VAL A 120 -3.81 -14.93 -8.25
N GLN A 121 -3.51 -16.20 -8.53
CA GLN A 121 -4.39 -17.29 -8.12
C GLN A 121 -4.42 -17.37 -6.59
N GLN A 122 -5.61 -17.57 -6.02
CA GLN A 122 -5.78 -17.71 -4.57
C GLN A 122 -4.95 -18.88 -4.02
N ASP A 123 -4.15 -18.59 -2.98
CA ASP A 123 -3.32 -19.56 -2.28
C ASP A 123 -3.26 -19.23 -0.78
N ASN A 124 -4.04 -19.93 0.00
CA ASN A 124 -4.15 -19.70 1.44
C ASN A 124 -2.84 -20.00 2.19
N THR A 125 -2.03 -20.94 1.70
CA THR A 125 -0.75 -21.30 2.33
C THR A 125 0.25 -20.16 2.16
N ARG A 126 0.39 -19.64 0.93
CA ARG A 126 1.24 -18.47 0.67
C ARG A 126 0.76 -17.26 1.46
N ALA A 127 -0.56 -17.02 1.47
CA ALA A 127 -1.15 -15.90 2.21
C ALA A 127 -0.75 -15.93 3.69
N ILE A 128 -0.89 -17.07 4.35
CA ILE A 128 -0.56 -17.23 5.76
C ILE A 128 0.94 -17.04 6.01
N ASN A 129 1.80 -17.57 5.14
CA ASN A 129 3.24 -17.41 5.29
C ASN A 129 3.67 -15.95 5.21
N TYR A 130 3.22 -15.22 4.20
CA TYR A 130 3.50 -13.78 4.05
C TYR A 130 2.95 -12.94 5.22
N LEU A 131 1.72 -13.23 5.67
CA LEU A 131 1.13 -12.50 6.79
C LEU A 131 1.81 -12.82 8.12
N ARG A 132 2.26 -14.06 8.34
CA ARG A 132 3.05 -14.43 9.52
C ARG A 132 4.36 -13.63 9.55
N GLU A 133 5.08 -13.61 8.44
CA GLU A 133 6.36 -12.89 8.33
C GLU A 133 6.16 -11.39 8.56
N ALA A 134 5.21 -10.77 7.87
CA ALA A 134 4.88 -9.34 8.09
C ALA A 134 4.45 -9.06 9.53
N SER A 135 3.74 -9.99 10.18
CA SER A 135 3.30 -9.86 11.58
C SER A 135 4.46 -9.88 12.55
N SER A 136 5.44 -10.79 12.36
CA SER A 136 6.66 -10.87 13.18
C SER A 136 7.51 -9.60 13.06
N MET A 137 7.51 -8.96 11.89
CA MET A 137 8.19 -7.69 11.62
C MET A 137 7.42 -6.45 12.13
N GLY A 138 6.28 -6.63 12.78
CA GLY A 138 5.55 -5.55 13.43
C GLY A 138 4.47 -4.86 12.60
N SER A 139 4.15 -5.34 11.39
CA SER A 139 3.03 -4.79 10.62
C SER A 139 1.69 -5.00 11.34
N ILE A 140 1.11 -3.94 11.84
CA ILE A 140 -0.18 -3.98 12.55
C ILE A 140 -1.31 -4.50 11.66
N LYS A 141 -1.32 -4.09 10.39
CA LYS A 141 -2.32 -4.59 9.42
C LYS A 141 -2.17 -6.09 9.20
N ALA A 142 -0.94 -6.59 9.08
CA ALA A 142 -0.67 -8.02 8.94
C ALA A 142 -1.07 -8.79 10.19
N ARG A 143 -0.74 -8.30 11.40
CA ARG A 143 -1.13 -8.94 12.66
C ARG A 143 -2.64 -9.13 12.77
N VAL A 144 -3.41 -8.10 12.41
CA VAL A 144 -4.88 -8.20 12.42
C VAL A 144 -5.36 -9.21 11.39
N GLN A 145 -4.89 -9.14 10.14
CA GLN A 145 -5.30 -10.06 9.07
C GLN A 145 -4.90 -11.51 9.39
N PHE A 146 -3.68 -11.73 9.86
CA PHE A 146 -3.19 -13.04 10.25
C PHE A 146 -4.07 -13.68 11.33
N ALA A 147 -4.34 -12.94 12.40
CA ALA A 147 -5.21 -13.40 13.47
C ALA A 147 -6.66 -13.65 12.99
N GLU A 148 -7.20 -12.81 12.10
CA GLU A 148 -8.53 -13.01 11.50
C GLU A 148 -8.58 -14.30 10.66
N TYR A 149 -7.58 -14.55 9.83
CA TYR A 149 -7.56 -15.76 8.99
C TYR A 149 -7.42 -17.02 9.82
N LEU A 150 -6.54 -17.04 10.83
CA LEU A 150 -6.40 -18.15 11.77
C LEU A 150 -7.70 -18.38 12.57
N ALA A 151 -8.33 -17.31 13.02
CA ALA A 151 -9.61 -17.39 13.75
C ALA A 151 -10.72 -17.99 12.87
N ASN A 152 -10.68 -17.80 11.56
CA ASN A 152 -11.62 -18.36 10.59
C ASN A 152 -11.20 -19.74 10.04
N GLY A 153 -10.13 -20.34 10.59
CA GLY A 153 -9.69 -21.69 10.23
C GLY A 153 -8.74 -21.77 9.04
N MET A 154 -8.22 -20.63 8.58
CA MET A 154 -7.16 -20.58 7.58
C MET A 154 -5.80 -20.63 8.30
N GLY A 155 -4.96 -21.60 7.99
CA GLY A 155 -3.64 -21.78 8.60
C GLY A 155 -3.60 -22.82 9.72
N SER A 156 -2.49 -22.87 10.47
CA SER A 156 -2.21 -23.90 11.46
C SER A 156 -2.60 -23.45 12.88
N PRO A 157 -3.15 -24.37 13.72
CA PRO A 157 -3.31 -24.10 15.16
C PRO A 157 -1.98 -23.79 15.88
N LEU A 158 -0.85 -24.22 15.33
CA LEU A 158 0.48 -23.94 15.90
C LEU A 158 0.81 -22.44 15.86
N ASP A 159 0.17 -21.67 14.98
CA ASP A 159 0.37 -20.24 14.85
C ASP A 159 -0.51 -19.39 15.79
N PHE A 160 -1.44 -20.00 16.51
CA PHE A 160 -2.43 -19.28 17.32
C PHE A 160 -1.78 -18.49 18.47
N GLU A 161 -0.80 -19.09 19.14
CA GLU A 161 -0.11 -18.45 20.27
C GLU A 161 0.64 -17.20 19.81
N ASP A 162 1.44 -17.31 18.76
CA ASP A 162 2.22 -16.19 18.21
C ASP A 162 1.32 -15.08 17.67
N ALA A 163 0.29 -15.43 16.88
CA ALA A 163 -0.66 -14.48 16.34
C ALA A 163 -1.41 -13.71 17.45
N TYR A 164 -1.81 -14.44 18.51
CA TYR A 164 -2.45 -13.83 19.67
C TYR A 164 -1.48 -12.92 20.41
N HIS A 165 -0.26 -13.39 20.68
CA HIS A 165 0.77 -12.63 21.37
C HIS A 165 1.11 -11.32 20.67
N TRP A 166 1.45 -11.39 19.38
CA TRP A 166 1.80 -10.19 18.61
C TRP A 166 0.65 -9.18 18.56
N LEU A 167 -0.58 -9.66 18.31
CA LEU A 167 -1.74 -8.77 18.20
C LEU A 167 -2.14 -8.18 19.54
N HIS A 168 -2.14 -8.97 20.62
CA HIS A 168 -2.50 -8.52 21.97
C HIS A 168 -1.58 -7.42 22.48
N ASN A 169 -0.28 -7.53 22.20
CA ASN A 169 0.74 -6.57 22.61
C ASN A 169 0.96 -5.42 21.60
N SER A 170 0.04 -5.24 20.66
CA SER A 170 0.10 -4.16 19.66
C SER A 170 -0.68 -2.93 20.12
N VAL A 171 -0.09 -1.74 19.90
CA VAL A 171 -0.81 -0.47 20.04
C VAL A 171 -1.47 -0.11 18.72
N ILE A 172 -2.80 -0.03 18.69
CA ILE A 172 -3.60 0.20 17.48
C ILE A 172 -4.42 1.48 17.66
N ALA A 173 -4.00 2.54 16.98
CA ALA A 173 -4.65 3.85 17.04
C ALA A 173 -5.94 3.94 16.19
N ASP A 174 -5.98 3.23 15.06
CA ASP A 174 -7.16 3.20 14.18
C ASP A 174 -8.30 2.42 14.84
N LYS A 175 -9.47 3.08 15.02
CA LYS A 175 -10.64 2.52 15.72
C LYS A 175 -11.20 1.27 15.01
N ASN A 176 -11.24 1.27 13.69
CA ASN A 176 -11.79 0.15 12.91
C ASN A 176 -10.86 -1.06 13.01
N LEU A 177 -9.56 -0.83 12.85
CA LEU A 177 -8.55 -1.87 12.96
C LEU A 177 -8.51 -2.43 14.39
N HIS A 178 -8.63 -1.57 15.40
CA HIS A 178 -8.74 -1.98 16.81
C HIS A 178 -9.96 -2.89 17.06
N ALA A 179 -11.14 -2.51 16.56
CA ALA A 179 -12.35 -3.33 16.70
C ALA A 179 -12.18 -4.72 16.04
N ARG A 180 -11.56 -4.78 14.86
CA ARG A 180 -11.22 -6.03 14.18
C ARG A 180 -10.25 -6.87 15.01
N ALA A 181 -9.19 -6.26 15.54
CA ALA A 181 -8.20 -6.92 16.40
C ALA A 181 -8.88 -7.56 17.64
N GLN A 182 -9.73 -6.82 18.34
CA GLN A 182 -10.44 -7.35 19.49
C GLN A 182 -11.35 -8.53 19.15
N LYS A 183 -12.04 -8.47 17.99
CA LYS A 183 -12.84 -9.59 17.50
C LYS A 183 -11.98 -10.82 17.19
N ALA A 184 -10.85 -10.64 16.52
CA ALA A 184 -9.92 -11.74 16.18
C ALA A 184 -9.34 -12.38 17.44
N LEU A 185 -8.86 -11.58 18.41
CA LEU A 185 -8.36 -12.06 19.71
C LEU A 185 -9.40 -12.88 20.47
N LYS A 186 -10.65 -12.39 20.52
CA LYS A 186 -11.75 -13.12 21.17
C LYS A 186 -12.03 -14.47 20.52
N LEU A 187 -11.95 -14.56 19.20
CA LEU A 187 -12.17 -15.80 18.46
C LEU A 187 -11.00 -16.77 18.62
N LEU A 188 -9.76 -16.30 18.56
CA LEU A 188 -8.57 -17.11 18.77
C LEU A 188 -8.52 -17.66 20.20
N ALA A 189 -8.82 -16.84 21.21
CA ALA A 189 -8.86 -17.27 22.60
C ALA A 189 -9.81 -18.47 22.85
N LYS A 190 -10.93 -18.55 22.09
CA LYS A 190 -11.84 -19.69 22.17
C LYS A 190 -11.29 -21.00 21.59
N LYS A 191 -10.24 -20.88 20.75
CA LYS A 191 -9.60 -22.03 20.08
C LYS A 191 -8.35 -22.55 20.80
N MET A 192 -7.93 -21.85 21.87
CA MET A 192 -6.73 -22.18 22.63
C MET A 192 -7.06 -22.56 24.08
N PRO A 193 -6.27 -23.42 24.71
CA PRO A 193 -6.35 -23.62 26.15
C PRO A 193 -6.10 -22.32 26.92
N THR A 194 -6.84 -22.10 28.02
CA THR A 194 -6.73 -20.86 28.83
C THR A 194 -5.29 -20.56 29.24
N ARG A 195 -4.52 -21.59 29.60
CA ARG A 195 -3.09 -21.45 29.98
C ARG A 195 -2.26 -20.83 28.85
N ILE A 196 -2.52 -21.20 27.60
CA ILE A 196 -1.80 -20.67 26.44
C ILE A 196 -2.19 -19.22 26.18
N VAL A 197 -3.48 -18.89 26.32
CA VAL A 197 -3.96 -17.50 26.20
C VAL A 197 -3.29 -16.59 27.24
N GLU A 198 -3.23 -17.03 28.52
CA GLU A 198 -2.59 -16.26 29.58
C GLU A 198 -1.07 -16.14 29.38
N LYS A 199 -0.41 -17.14 28.81
CA LYS A 199 0.99 -17.05 28.39
C LYS A 199 1.18 -16.01 27.29
N ALA A 200 0.34 -16.06 26.25
CA ALA A 200 0.44 -15.20 25.09
C ALA A 200 0.13 -13.72 25.39
N LYS A 201 -0.52 -13.40 26.49
CA LYS A 201 -0.76 -12.02 26.95
C LYS A 201 0.47 -11.36 27.55
N ARG A 202 1.47 -12.13 28.00
CA ARG A 202 2.65 -11.55 28.65
C ARG A 202 3.49 -10.80 27.64
N PRO A 203 4.05 -9.62 28.00
CA PRO A 203 5.05 -8.97 27.16
C PRO A 203 6.24 -9.91 26.91
N LEU A 204 6.96 -9.70 25.82
CA LEU A 204 8.30 -10.28 25.67
C LEU A 204 9.24 -9.55 26.61
N ASP A 205 9.91 -10.28 27.49
CA ASP A 205 10.96 -9.76 28.38
C ASP A 205 12.19 -9.33 27.55
#